data_8868e78e5d1acd7959ad7c03446ca39b
#
_entry.id   8868e78e5d1acd7959ad7c03446ca39b
#
_cell.length_a   1.000
_cell.length_b   1.000
_cell.length_c   1.000
_cell.angle_alpha   90.00
_cell.angle_beta   90.00
_cell.angle_gamma   90.00
#
_symmetry.space_group_name_H-M   'P 1'
#
loop_
_entity.id
_entity.type
_entity.pdbx_description
1 polymer ?
#
loop_
_entity_poly.entity_id
_entity_poly.type
_entity_poly.pdbx_seq_one_letter_code
_entity_poly.pdbx_strand_id
1 'polypeptide(L)'
;MELFSANYEENTRALDDLLGVGRCFDMISRDLYVGGRRARMWVVDGYGDDAVIERMLSFWLPLRDVSNAQTMQQFIDRYITFNEVNAEQNVKNTVTSVFLGKMALLVEGYDECALIDAKQYPARGVEEPSSGKVLRGAHDGFIETLVANAALLRRRIRDPQLTLEGHKVSDCSRADVVLCYLENKVDRKLLDEVRQKLAKIDVRSVSMSQESIVEAMMGKKQWWTPFPKVRYSERPDAATACVMEGDIVVLVDNSPAAMILPTHFFDFVQEANDFYFPPLIGTYLRILRIVVFLLTMFITPVWFLLVKDPSRTQAGLEFLAIDSDYSVPLLVQLLLAEFIVDLLKLASLNTPDVFSNSFSMLGALVLGDFAVQAHWLVPEVLAYMAFVAIANFAQPSYELGYAFKLLRLMLLLFVGALDWIGLVLGCIVIVALLATTKPIVGKGYLYPLCPLDKKALLALLVRKPISRDNT
;
A
#
# COMPACT_ATOMS: atom_id res chain seq x y z
N MET A 1 -16.07 -28.03 16.18
CA MET A 1 -16.33 -28.04 17.63
C MET A 1 -16.98 -26.72 18.00
N GLU A 2 -18.16 -26.69 18.60
CA GLU A 2 -18.84 -25.43 18.98
C GLU A 2 -18.59 -25.06 20.45
N LEU A 3 -18.54 -26.06 21.33
CA LEU A 3 -18.28 -25.88 22.77
C LEU A 3 -17.00 -26.63 23.18
N PHE A 4 -16.34 -26.16 24.22
CA PHE A 4 -15.22 -26.88 24.81
C PHE A 4 -15.69 -28.22 25.39
N SER A 5 -14.83 -29.22 25.25
CA SER A 5 -15.03 -30.55 25.81
C SER A 5 -14.27 -30.72 27.13
N ALA A 6 -14.50 -31.80 27.85
CA ALA A 6 -13.66 -32.13 29.00
C ALA A 6 -12.23 -32.56 28.62
N ASN A 7 -11.95 -32.78 27.32
CA ASN A 7 -10.65 -33.22 26.83
C ASN A 7 -9.76 -32.01 26.52
N TYR A 8 -8.80 -31.75 27.39
CA TYR A 8 -7.83 -30.65 27.25
C TYR A 8 -7.06 -30.67 25.93
N GLU A 9 -6.57 -31.84 25.50
CA GLU A 9 -5.77 -31.97 24.28
C GLU A 9 -6.59 -31.67 23.01
N GLU A 10 -7.86 -32.08 22.98
CA GLU A 10 -8.76 -31.83 21.86
C GLU A 10 -9.08 -30.32 21.76
N ASN A 11 -9.36 -29.69 22.88
CA ASN A 11 -9.62 -28.25 22.97
C ASN A 11 -8.41 -27.43 22.52
N THR A 12 -7.22 -27.81 22.99
CA THR A 12 -5.96 -27.15 22.64
C THR A 12 -5.67 -27.23 21.16
N ARG A 13 -5.81 -28.41 20.55
CA ARG A 13 -5.63 -28.60 19.11
C ARG A 13 -6.64 -27.79 18.29
N ALA A 14 -7.89 -27.80 18.71
CA ALA A 14 -8.95 -27.05 18.03
C ALA A 14 -8.66 -25.53 18.04
N LEU A 15 -8.21 -24.99 19.17
CA LEU A 15 -7.80 -23.59 19.26
C LEU A 15 -6.54 -23.29 18.44
N ASP A 16 -5.53 -24.13 18.51
CA ASP A 16 -4.31 -23.97 17.70
C ASP A 16 -4.59 -23.91 16.19
N ASP A 17 -5.44 -24.82 15.72
CA ASP A 17 -5.84 -24.87 14.30
C ASP A 17 -6.65 -23.64 13.88
N LEU A 18 -7.63 -23.24 14.70
CA LEU A 18 -8.49 -22.10 14.41
C LEU A 18 -7.77 -20.75 14.54
N LEU A 19 -6.85 -20.62 15.48
CA LEU A 19 -6.04 -19.44 15.69
C LEU A 19 -4.85 -19.38 14.73
N GLY A 20 -4.54 -20.46 14.04
CA GLY A 20 -3.42 -20.53 13.08
C GLY A 20 -2.03 -20.54 13.75
N VAL A 21 -1.92 -21.17 14.93
CA VAL A 21 -0.64 -21.33 15.61
C VAL A 21 0.34 -22.07 14.71
N GLY A 22 1.55 -21.50 14.53
CA GLY A 22 2.57 -22.04 13.61
C GLY A 22 2.37 -21.64 12.13
N ARG A 23 1.22 -21.08 11.74
CA ARG A 23 0.99 -20.48 10.42
C ARG A 23 1.09 -18.95 10.45
N CYS A 24 0.54 -18.33 11.49
CA CYS A 24 0.62 -16.91 11.73
C CYS A 24 1.77 -16.60 12.66
N PHE A 25 2.66 -15.68 12.25
CA PHE A 25 3.84 -15.33 13.06
C PHE A 25 3.47 -14.52 14.31
N ASP A 26 2.35 -13.82 14.26
CA ASP A 26 1.83 -12.95 15.32
C ASP A 26 0.95 -13.70 16.34
N MET A 27 0.71 -15.00 16.14
CA MET A 27 -0.06 -15.82 17.09
C MET A 27 0.89 -16.52 18.05
N ILE A 28 1.02 -15.99 19.26
CA ILE A 28 1.84 -16.55 20.32
C ILE A 28 1.00 -17.54 21.13
N SER A 29 1.50 -18.76 21.30
CA SER A 29 0.96 -19.71 22.24
C SER A 29 2.07 -20.17 23.21
N ARG A 30 1.71 -20.35 24.49
CA ARG A 30 2.66 -20.78 25.53
C ARG A 30 2.03 -21.81 26.43
N ASP A 31 2.71 -22.96 26.55
CA ASP A 31 2.37 -23.97 27.55
C ASP A 31 2.93 -23.59 28.92
N LEU A 32 2.15 -23.78 29.97
CA LEU A 32 2.51 -23.49 31.34
C LEU A 32 1.81 -24.44 32.31
N TYR A 33 2.23 -24.43 33.55
CA TYR A 33 1.56 -25.14 34.65
C TYR A 33 1.06 -24.12 35.66
N VAL A 34 -0.23 -24.23 36.01
CA VAL A 34 -0.86 -23.35 37.00
C VAL A 34 -1.41 -24.25 38.10
N GLY A 35 -0.82 -24.15 39.30
CA GLY A 35 -1.22 -24.98 40.44
C GLY A 35 -1.18 -26.48 40.17
N GLY A 36 -0.18 -26.97 39.42
CA GLY A 36 -0.02 -28.37 39.08
C GLY A 36 -0.85 -28.85 37.91
N ARG A 37 -1.78 -28.05 37.36
CA ARG A 37 -2.56 -28.37 36.18
C ARG A 37 -1.91 -27.84 34.92
N ARG A 38 -1.98 -28.57 33.82
CA ARG A 38 -1.52 -28.08 32.51
C ARG A 38 -2.41 -26.92 32.08
N ALA A 39 -1.80 -25.89 31.52
CA ALA A 39 -2.51 -24.77 30.96
C ALA A 39 -1.82 -24.31 29.69
N ARG A 40 -2.57 -23.67 28.81
CA ARG A 40 -2.04 -23.05 27.59
C ARG A 40 -2.69 -21.69 27.41
N MET A 41 -1.87 -20.71 27.06
CA MET A 41 -2.32 -19.37 26.75
C MET A 41 -2.12 -19.04 25.29
N TRP A 42 -2.96 -18.18 24.75
CA TRP A 42 -2.87 -17.62 23.40
C TRP A 42 -3.03 -16.12 23.45
N VAL A 43 -2.20 -15.42 22.72
CA VAL A 43 -2.24 -13.96 22.59
C VAL A 43 -1.74 -13.56 21.20
N VAL A 44 -2.31 -12.48 20.66
CA VAL A 44 -1.80 -11.86 19.42
C VAL A 44 -0.66 -10.93 19.78
N ASP A 45 0.50 -11.14 19.16
CA ASP A 45 1.66 -10.28 19.33
C ASP A 45 1.35 -8.84 18.88
N GLY A 46 1.84 -7.87 19.64
CA GLY A 46 1.53 -6.45 19.41
C GLY A 46 0.14 -6.00 19.89
N TYR A 47 -0.67 -6.89 20.49
CA TYR A 47 -1.94 -6.51 21.13
C TYR A 47 -1.90 -6.58 22.65
N GLY A 48 -1.06 -7.43 23.21
CA GLY A 48 -0.98 -7.62 24.66
C GLY A 48 -0.21 -6.52 25.35
N ASP A 49 -0.65 -6.14 26.53
CA ASP A 49 0.18 -5.39 27.48
C ASP A 49 1.16 -6.36 28.12
N ASP A 50 2.42 -6.32 27.69
CA ASP A 50 3.47 -7.22 28.16
C ASP A 50 3.66 -7.15 29.68
N ALA A 51 3.51 -5.97 30.29
CA ALA A 51 3.64 -5.79 31.74
C ALA A 51 2.49 -6.49 32.49
N VAL A 52 1.29 -6.48 31.94
CA VAL A 52 0.12 -7.20 32.49
C VAL A 52 0.31 -8.71 32.34
N ILE A 53 0.74 -9.17 31.17
CA ILE A 53 1.00 -10.60 30.90
C ILE A 53 2.11 -11.12 31.79
N GLU A 54 3.23 -10.39 31.91
CA GLU A 54 4.35 -10.74 32.78
C GLU A 54 3.91 -10.84 34.25
N ARG A 55 3.12 -9.89 34.73
CA ARG A 55 2.57 -9.89 36.09
C ARG A 55 1.70 -11.10 36.35
N MET A 56 0.82 -11.45 35.41
CA MET A 56 0.00 -12.64 35.55
C MET A 56 0.82 -13.93 35.54
N LEU A 57 1.78 -14.05 34.65
CA LEU A 57 2.71 -15.19 34.61
C LEU A 57 3.50 -15.30 35.92
N SER A 58 4.01 -14.20 36.43
CA SER A 58 4.73 -14.15 37.70
C SER A 58 3.88 -14.59 38.88
N PHE A 59 2.57 -14.37 38.82
CA PHE A 59 1.63 -14.85 39.82
C PHE A 59 1.29 -16.32 39.66
N TRP A 60 1.08 -16.82 38.42
CA TRP A 60 0.63 -18.18 38.15
C TRP A 60 1.74 -19.23 38.30
N LEU A 61 2.97 -18.93 37.85
CA LEU A 61 4.08 -19.89 37.86
C LEU A 61 4.44 -20.43 39.24
N PRO A 62 4.42 -19.65 40.36
CA PRO A 62 4.72 -20.16 41.70
C PRO A 62 3.53 -20.86 42.37
N LEU A 63 2.32 -20.83 41.80
CA LEU A 63 1.16 -21.50 42.37
C LEU A 63 1.38 -23.02 42.41
N ARG A 64 1.18 -23.61 43.59
CA ARG A 64 1.38 -25.06 43.80
C ARG A 64 0.09 -25.87 43.70
N ASP A 65 -1.06 -25.25 43.99
CA ASP A 65 -2.36 -25.92 44.01
C ASP A 65 -3.48 -24.94 43.65
N VAL A 66 -4.40 -25.42 42.85
CA VAL A 66 -5.65 -24.71 42.45
C VAL A 66 -6.88 -25.60 42.67
N SER A 67 -6.76 -26.66 43.47
CA SER A 67 -7.85 -27.62 43.75
C SER A 67 -9.10 -26.98 44.38
N ASN A 68 -8.94 -25.82 45.00
CA ASN A 68 -10.04 -25.07 45.60
C ASN A 68 -10.95 -24.37 44.58
N ALA A 69 -10.59 -24.36 43.29
CA ALA A 69 -11.43 -23.89 42.21
C ALA A 69 -11.94 -25.08 41.39
N GLN A 70 -13.25 -25.35 41.50
CA GLN A 70 -13.88 -26.44 40.77
C GLN A 70 -14.45 -26.04 39.42
N THR A 71 -14.70 -24.73 39.20
CA THR A 71 -15.17 -24.16 37.95
C THR A 71 -14.21 -23.08 37.44
N MET A 72 -14.25 -22.79 36.15
CA MET A 72 -13.43 -21.70 35.58
C MET A 72 -13.75 -20.35 36.21
N GLN A 73 -15.02 -20.08 36.54
CA GLN A 73 -15.40 -18.85 37.22
C GLN A 73 -14.76 -18.74 38.62
N GLN A 74 -14.69 -19.83 39.39
CA GLN A 74 -13.99 -19.83 40.67
C GLN A 74 -12.49 -19.68 40.52
N PHE A 75 -11.94 -20.20 39.42
CA PHE A 75 -10.53 -19.99 39.09
C PHE A 75 -10.26 -18.52 38.78
N ILE A 76 -11.11 -17.88 37.97
CA ILE A 76 -11.02 -16.45 37.65
C ILE A 76 -11.07 -15.62 38.94
N ASP A 77 -12.05 -15.83 39.79
CA ASP A 77 -12.29 -15.04 41.01
C ASP A 77 -11.11 -15.11 42.01
N ARG A 78 -10.36 -16.22 42.01
CA ARG A 78 -9.31 -16.47 42.98
C ARG A 78 -7.87 -16.27 42.43
N TYR A 79 -7.67 -16.54 41.17
CA TYR A 79 -6.31 -16.67 40.60
C TYR A 79 -6.04 -15.74 39.42
N ILE A 80 -7.02 -14.94 38.98
CA ILE A 80 -6.80 -13.91 37.96
C ILE A 80 -6.95 -12.52 38.59
N THR A 81 -5.87 -11.76 38.56
CA THR A 81 -5.80 -10.45 39.22
C THR A 81 -6.26 -9.29 38.35
N PHE A 82 -6.79 -9.57 37.16
CA PHE A 82 -7.24 -8.56 36.21
C PHE A 82 -8.76 -8.35 36.28
N ASN A 83 -9.23 -7.11 36.08
CA ASN A 83 -10.62 -6.76 36.33
C ASN A 83 -11.57 -7.23 35.20
N GLU A 84 -11.11 -7.14 33.95
CA GLU A 84 -11.94 -7.48 32.77
C GLU A 84 -11.65 -8.92 32.31
N VAL A 85 -12.27 -9.87 32.99
CA VAL A 85 -12.13 -11.31 32.68
C VAL A 85 -13.49 -11.99 32.69
N ASN A 86 -13.69 -12.90 31.77
CA ASN A 86 -14.90 -13.75 31.71
C ASN A 86 -14.53 -15.18 31.31
N ALA A 87 -15.33 -16.13 31.79
CA ALA A 87 -15.32 -17.50 31.32
C ALA A 87 -16.13 -17.60 30.03
N GLU A 88 -15.63 -18.35 29.04
CA GLU A 88 -16.27 -18.56 27.74
C GLU A 88 -16.27 -20.05 27.41
N GLN A 89 -17.45 -20.58 27.08
CA GLN A 89 -17.65 -21.99 26.73
C GLN A 89 -17.63 -22.26 25.23
N ASN A 90 -17.85 -21.20 24.43
CA ASN A 90 -17.91 -21.32 22.98
C ASN A 90 -16.54 -21.09 22.33
N VAL A 91 -16.08 -22.10 21.60
CA VAL A 91 -14.76 -22.04 20.90
C VAL A 91 -14.68 -20.90 19.87
N LYS A 92 -15.75 -20.67 19.10
CA LYS A 92 -15.77 -19.60 18.09
C LYS A 92 -15.73 -18.22 18.73
N ASN A 93 -16.43 -18.02 19.85
CA ASN A 93 -16.39 -16.79 20.61
C ASN A 93 -15.00 -16.53 21.19
N THR A 94 -14.34 -17.59 21.69
CA THR A 94 -12.96 -17.54 22.17
C THR A 94 -11.99 -17.09 21.05
N VAL A 95 -12.07 -17.73 19.89
CA VAL A 95 -11.26 -17.36 18.71
C VAL A 95 -11.51 -15.90 18.33
N THR A 96 -12.76 -15.47 18.23
CA THR A 96 -13.11 -14.08 17.93
C THR A 96 -12.54 -13.12 18.98
N SER A 97 -12.61 -13.47 20.25
CA SER A 97 -12.11 -12.65 21.36
C SER A 97 -10.58 -12.52 21.34
N VAL A 98 -9.87 -13.58 20.98
CA VAL A 98 -8.39 -13.53 20.79
C VAL A 98 -8.02 -12.58 19.65
N PHE A 99 -8.72 -12.66 18.51
CA PHE A 99 -8.50 -11.71 17.41
C PHE A 99 -8.96 -10.28 17.71
N LEU A 100 -9.76 -10.10 18.76
CA LEU A 100 -10.07 -8.79 19.34
C LEU A 100 -9.01 -8.30 20.34
N GLY A 101 -7.94 -9.09 20.56
CA GLY A 101 -6.82 -8.73 21.42
C GLY A 101 -6.93 -9.21 22.87
N LYS A 102 -7.94 -10.04 23.21
CA LYS A 102 -7.98 -10.67 24.53
C LYS A 102 -6.97 -11.82 24.58
N MET A 103 -6.38 -12.03 25.74
CA MET A 103 -5.62 -13.23 26.03
C MET A 103 -6.59 -14.36 26.42
N ALA A 104 -6.44 -15.53 25.80
CA ALA A 104 -7.16 -16.73 26.18
C ALA A 104 -6.27 -17.64 27.05
N LEU A 105 -6.82 -18.17 28.12
CA LEU A 105 -6.17 -19.15 28.99
C LEU A 105 -7.07 -20.37 29.16
N LEU A 106 -6.64 -21.51 28.68
CA LEU A 106 -7.25 -22.81 28.89
C LEU A 106 -6.48 -23.56 29.97
N VAL A 107 -7.17 -24.07 30.98
CA VAL A 107 -6.58 -24.83 32.08
C VAL A 107 -7.19 -26.23 32.13
N GLU A 108 -6.38 -27.25 32.25
CA GLU A 108 -6.79 -28.63 32.34
C GLU A 108 -7.79 -28.87 33.50
N GLY A 109 -8.87 -29.57 33.19
CA GLY A 109 -9.92 -29.89 34.15
C GLY A 109 -11.09 -28.92 34.18
N TYR A 110 -11.10 -27.94 33.28
CA TYR A 110 -12.24 -27.05 33.03
C TYR A 110 -12.72 -27.20 31.58
N ASP A 111 -14.02 -27.01 31.35
CA ASP A 111 -14.69 -27.02 30.05
C ASP A 111 -15.00 -25.60 29.53
N GLU A 112 -14.26 -24.64 30.03
CA GLU A 112 -14.34 -23.22 29.69
C GLU A 112 -12.94 -22.62 29.54
N CYS A 113 -12.84 -21.56 28.79
CA CYS A 113 -11.60 -20.77 28.61
C CYS A 113 -11.75 -19.42 29.34
N ALA A 114 -10.73 -19.00 30.08
CA ALA A 114 -10.68 -17.66 30.61
C ALA A 114 -10.23 -16.68 29.54
N LEU A 115 -11.02 -15.63 29.30
CA LEU A 115 -10.73 -14.53 28.38
C LEU A 115 -10.36 -13.28 29.19
N ILE A 116 -9.14 -12.84 29.07
CA ILE A 116 -8.56 -11.72 29.85
C ILE A 116 -8.34 -10.55 28.90
N ASP A 117 -8.98 -9.41 29.15
CA ASP A 117 -8.90 -8.22 28.30
C ASP A 117 -7.67 -7.37 28.64
N ALA A 118 -6.48 -7.97 28.48
CA ALA A 118 -5.18 -7.31 28.67
C ALA A 118 -4.66 -6.65 27.37
N LYS A 119 -5.58 -6.13 26.55
CA LYS A 119 -5.20 -5.56 25.25
C LYS A 119 -4.66 -4.15 25.38
N GLN A 120 -3.57 -3.89 24.64
CA GLN A 120 -3.04 -2.58 24.37
C GLN A 120 -2.75 -2.47 22.88
N TYR A 121 -3.69 -1.88 22.14
CA TYR A 121 -3.46 -1.70 20.71
C TYR A 121 -2.29 -0.75 20.47
N PRO A 122 -1.45 -1.03 19.46
CA PRO A 122 -0.44 -0.07 19.02
C PRO A 122 -1.13 1.26 18.72
N ALA A 123 -0.83 2.25 19.49
CA ALA A 123 -1.29 3.61 19.27
C ALA A 123 -0.05 4.46 18.99
N ARG A 124 0.12 4.86 17.74
CA ARG A 124 1.03 5.94 17.37
C ARG A 124 0.51 7.24 17.96
N GLY A 125 1.39 8.13 18.41
CA GLY A 125 1.04 9.55 18.49
C GLY A 125 0.39 9.94 17.16
N VAL A 126 -0.66 10.76 17.19
CA VAL A 126 -1.50 11.08 16.01
C VAL A 126 -0.65 11.73 14.92
N GLU A 127 -0.02 10.93 14.07
CA GLU A 127 0.69 11.37 12.88
C GLU A 127 0.01 10.79 11.64
N GLU A 128 -0.34 11.69 10.74
CA GLU A 128 -0.93 11.37 9.46
C GLU A 128 0.15 10.82 8.51
N PRO A 129 -0.18 9.83 7.62
CA PRO A 129 0.75 9.36 6.62
C PRO A 129 1.33 10.50 5.79
N SER A 130 2.59 10.40 5.38
CA SER A 130 3.23 11.43 4.55
C SER A 130 2.66 11.41 3.14
N SER A 131 2.32 10.23 2.63
CA SER A 131 1.68 10.04 1.32
C SER A 131 0.25 9.50 1.45
N GLY A 132 -0.61 9.81 0.47
CA GLY A 132 -1.99 9.34 0.45
C GLY A 132 -2.90 9.97 1.52
N LYS A 133 -2.65 11.23 1.89
CA LYS A 133 -3.50 11.98 2.83
C LYS A 133 -4.95 12.01 2.38
N VAL A 134 -5.88 11.86 3.31
CA VAL A 134 -7.32 11.91 3.04
C VAL A 134 -8.00 13.01 3.83
N LEU A 135 -9.01 13.61 3.21
CA LEU A 135 -9.83 14.64 3.85
C LEU A 135 -10.75 14.08 4.95
N ARG A 136 -11.10 12.82 4.86
CA ARG A 136 -11.96 12.10 5.82
C ARG A 136 -11.51 10.64 5.91
N GLY A 137 -11.72 10.03 7.06
CA GLY A 137 -11.41 8.61 7.28
C GLY A 137 -10.35 8.40 8.35
N ALA A 138 -9.71 7.24 8.31
CA ALA A 138 -8.65 6.90 9.25
C ALA A 138 -7.38 7.71 8.91
N HIS A 139 -6.76 8.30 9.92
CA HIS A 139 -5.51 9.05 9.81
C HIS A 139 -4.30 8.26 10.32
N ASP A 140 -4.51 6.98 10.71
CA ASP A 140 -3.41 6.11 11.09
C ASP A 140 -2.64 5.61 9.87
N GLY A 141 -1.32 5.65 9.96
CA GLY A 141 -0.38 5.15 8.97
C GLY A 141 0.39 3.94 9.48
N PHE A 142 1.00 3.20 8.56
CA PHE A 142 2.02 2.22 8.90
C PHE A 142 3.26 2.90 9.47
N ILE A 143 4.00 2.17 10.30
CA ILE A 143 5.24 2.60 10.92
C ILE A 143 6.38 1.63 10.58
N GLU A 144 7.58 1.90 11.01
CA GLU A 144 8.75 1.07 10.73
C GLU A 144 8.69 -0.30 11.42
N THR A 145 7.89 -0.46 12.48
CA THR A 145 7.81 -1.69 13.27
C THR A 145 6.83 -2.69 12.65
N LEU A 146 7.35 -3.83 12.17
CA LEU A 146 6.58 -4.88 11.49
C LEU A 146 5.39 -5.40 12.31
N VAL A 147 5.62 -5.71 13.60
CA VAL A 147 4.57 -6.26 14.50
C VAL A 147 3.41 -5.27 14.65
N ALA A 148 3.72 -3.98 14.81
CA ALA A 148 2.69 -2.95 14.90
C ALA A 148 1.89 -2.83 13.60
N ASN A 149 2.54 -2.94 12.44
CA ASN A 149 1.88 -2.90 11.13
C ASN A 149 0.96 -4.13 10.92
N ALA A 150 1.42 -5.31 11.31
CA ALA A 150 0.61 -6.52 11.30
C ALA A 150 -0.62 -6.39 12.20
N ALA A 151 -0.44 -5.86 13.40
CA ALA A 151 -1.51 -5.60 14.36
C ALA A 151 -2.55 -4.59 13.80
N LEU A 152 -2.13 -3.55 13.08
CA LEU A 152 -3.04 -2.61 12.42
C LEU A 152 -3.93 -3.28 11.37
N LEU A 153 -3.39 -4.24 10.59
CA LEU A 153 -4.20 -5.02 9.62
C LEU A 153 -5.15 -5.96 10.35
N ARG A 154 -4.67 -6.72 11.34
CA ARG A 154 -5.49 -7.67 12.10
C ARG A 154 -6.62 -6.98 12.86
N ARG A 155 -6.40 -5.76 13.38
CA ARG A 155 -7.44 -4.97 14.03
C ARG A 155 -8.63 -4.67 13.12
N ARG A 156 -8.37 -4.52 11.81
CA ARG A 156 -9.40 -4.24 10.80
C ARG A 156 -10.02 -5.50 10.22
N ILE A 157 -9.22 -6.57 10.08
CA ILE A 157 -9.67 -7.87 9.58
C ILE A 157 -9.67 -8.86 10.75
N ARG A 158 -10.82 -9.03 11.36
CA ARG A 158 -11.01 -9.92 12.51
C ARG A 158 -11.49 -11.31 12.08
N ASP A 159 -11.07 -11.73 10.90
CA ASP A 159 -11.43 -13.02 10.31
C ASP A 159 -10.33 -14.06 10.64
N PRO A 160 -10.69 -15.24 11.16
CA PRO A 160 -9.76 -16.36 11.35
C PRO A 160 -9.03 -16.81 10.08
N GLN A 161 -9.61 -16.50 8.91
CA GLN A 161 -8.98 -16.79 7.61
C GLN A 161 -7.81 -15.84 7.26
N LEU A 162 -7.63 -14.76 8.02
CA LEU A 162 -6.47 -13.88 7.83
C LEU A 162 -5.21 -14.57 8.28
N THR A 163 -4.32 -14.82 7.34
CA THR A 163 -3.00 -15.42 7.58
C THR A 163 -1.93 -14.35 7.45
N LEU A 164 -1.04 -14.32 8.43
CA LEU A 164 0.14 -13.47 8.49
C LEU A 164 1.37 -14.37 8.50
N GLU A 165 1.86 -14.70 7.31
CA GLU A 165 2.95 -15.67 7.11
C GLU A 165 4.31 -15.00 7.14
N GLY A 166 5.13 -15.33 8.13
CA GLY A 166 6.47 -14.73 8.32
C GLY A 166 7.54 -15.42 7.49
N HIS A 167 8.39 -14.64 6.84
CA HIS A 167 9.55 -15.06 6.07
C HIS A 167 10.79 -14.28 6.49
N LYS A 168 11.95 -14.90 6.40
CA LYS A 168 13.25 -14.23 6.57
C LYS A 168 13.96 -14.17 5.22
N VAL A 169 14.35 -12.97 4.83
CA VAL A 169 14.97 -12.71 3.54
C VAL A 169 16.38 -12.18 3.75
N SER A 170 17.33 -12.63 2.94
CA SER A 170 18.76 -12.29 3.00
C SER A 170 19.55 -13.02 4.11
N ASP A 171 20.81 -13.33 3.81
CA ASP A 171 21.70 -14.02 4.74
C ASP A 171 22.29 -13.09 5.80
N CYS A 172 22.53 -11.83 5.44
CA CYS A 172 23.25 -10.87 6.28
C CYS A 172 22.29 -9.98 7.09
N SER A 173 21.31 -9.35 6.44
CA SER A 173 20.34 -8.45 7.10
C SER A 173 19.21 -9.21 7.78
N ARG A 174 18.93 -10.45 7.37
CA ARG A 174 17.85 -11.33 7.89
C ARG A 174 16.54 -10.54 8.08
N ALA A 175 16.18 -9.73 7.06
CA ALA A 175 15.01 -8.89 7.13
C ALA A 175 13.74 -9.73 7.29
N ASP A 176 12.92 -9.38 8.26
CA ASP A 176 11.63 -10.02 8.48
C ASP A 176 10.61 -9.46 7.47
N VAL A 177 9.93 -10.37 6.77
CA VAL A 177 8.91 -10.07 5.77
C VAL A 177 7.66 -10.87 6.09
N VAL A 178 6.51 -10.22 6.04
CA VAL A 178 5.23 -10.88 6.31
C VAL A 178 4.30 -10.77 5.11
N LEU A 179 3.77 -11.91 4.68
CA LEU A 179 2.70 -12.01 3.70
C LEU A 179 1.36 -12.03 4.41
N CYS A 180 0.52 -11.04 4.11
CA CYS A 180 -0.81 -10.90 4.68
C CYS A 180 -1.85 -11.20 3.59
N TYR A 181 -2.71 -12.19 3.80
CA TYR A 181 -3.74 -12.61 2.84
C TYR A 181 -4.91 -13.33 3.53
N LEU A 182 -6.05 -13.38 2.84
CA LEU A 182 -7.20 -14.19 3.27
C LEU A 182 -7.17 -15.56 2.59
N GLU A 183 -7.12 -16.64 3.38
CA GLU A 183 -7.04 -18.03 2.91
C GLU A 183 -8.17 -18.43 1.95
N ASN A 184 -9.38 -17.88 2.13
CA ASN A 184 -10.57 -18.17 1.34
C ASN A 184 -10.70 -17.32 0.08
N LYS A 185 -9.90 -16.26 -0.09
CA LYS A 185 -10.00 -15.32 -1.24
C LYS A 185 -8.73 -15.29 -2.10
N VAL A 186 -7.58 -15.57 -1.54
CA VAL A 186 -6.28 -15.50 -2.25
C VAL A 186 -6.19 -16.51 -3.39
N ASP A 187 -5.67 -16.09 -4.54
CA ASP A 187 -5.27 -17.03 -5.60
C ASP A 187 -4.02 -17.80 -5.16
N ARG A 188 -4.18 -19.11 -4.94
CA ARG A 188 -3.10 -20.00 -4.49
C ARG A 188 -1.91 -20.01 -5.42
N LYS A 189 -2.13 -19.93 -6.73
CA LYS A 189 -1.04 -19.89 -7.72
C LYS A 189 -0.20 -18.63 -7.58
N LEU A 190 -0.89 -17.50 -7.35
CA LEU A 190 -0.26 -16.23 -7.12
C LEU A 190 0.56 -16.22 -5.82
N LEU A 191 -0.02 -16.75 -4.74
CA LEU A 191 0.64 -16.87 -3.45
C LEU A 191 1.91 -17.72 -3.54
N ASP A 192 1.85 -18.86 -4.22
CA ASP A 192 2.99 -19.73 -4.42
C ASP A 192 4.08 -19.08 -5.31
N GLU A 193 3.68 -18.26 -6.30
CA GLU A 193 4.63 -17.47 -7.08
C GLU A 193 5.35 -16.43 -6.22
N VAL A 194 4.64 -15.73 -5.32
CA VAL A 194 5.24 -14.78 -4.36
C VAL A 194 6.21 -15.48 -3.44
N ARG A 195 5.81 -16.60 -2.82
CA ARG A 195 6.68 -17.42 -1.95
C ARG A 195 7.94 -17.86 -2.65
N GLN A 196 7.82 -18.36 -3.88
CA GLN A 196 8.98 -18.82 -4.66
C GLN A 196 9.92 -17.67 -5.01
N LYS A 197 9.39 -16.47 -5.28
CA LYS A 197 10.22 -15.29 -5.55
C LYS A 197 10.93 -14.80 -4.31
N LEU A 198 10.25 -14.75 -3.17
CA LEU A 198 10.87 -14.42 -1.88
C LEU A 198 11.97 -15.40 -1.50
N ALA A 199 11.73 -16.71 -1.66
CA ALA A 199 12.71 -17.76 -1.37
C ALA A 199 13.94 -17.73 -2.30
N LYS A 200 13.83 -17.14 -3.49
CA LYS A 200 14.93 -17.01 -4.46
C LYS A 200 15.73 -15.72 -4.31
N ILE A 201 15.38 -14.87 -3.38
CA ILE A 201 16.13 -13.65 -3.12
C ILE A 201 17.51 -14.01 -2.55
N ASP A 202 18.51 -13.87 -3.38
CA ASP A 202 19.92 -14.08 -3.03
C ASP A 202 20.63 -12.71 -3.05
N VAL A 203 20.34 -11.89 -2.04
CA VAL A 203 21.02 -10.61 -1.82
C VAL A 203 21.66 -10.62 -0.44
N ARG A 204 22.91 -10.16 -0.36
CA ARG A 204 23.65 -10.12 0.91
C ARG A 204 22.99 -9.22 1.95
N SER A 205 22.40 -8.10 1.53
CA SER A 205 21.79 -7.12 2.41
C SER A 205 20.58 -6.47 1.76
N VAL A 206 19.52 -6.31 2.52
CA VAL A 206 18.31 -5.55 2.17
C VAL A 206 18.47 -4.15 2.80
N SER A 207 19.32 -3.32 2.18
CA SER A 207 19.72 -2.01 2.74
C SER A 207 18.62 -0.96 2.65
N MET A 208 17.75 -1.05 1.66
CA MET A 208 16.61 -0.15 1.43
C MET A 208 15.27 -0.87 1.66
N SER A 209 15.22 -1.73 2.67
CA SER A 209 14.01 -2.44 3.09
C SER A 209 13.18 -2.98 1.91
N GLN A 210 11.97 -2.50 1.71
CA GLN A 210 11.04 -2.96 0.69
C GLN A 210 11.55 -2.79 -0.75
N GLU A 211 12.27 -1.69 -1.08
CA GLU A 211 12.76 -1.45 -2.43
C GLU A 211 13.78 -2.50 -2.87
N SER A 212 14.68 -2.89 -1.97
CA SER A 212 15.66 -3.95 -2.24
C SER A 212 14.99 -5.30 -2.51
N ILE A 213 13.87 -5.58 -1.83
CA ILE A 213 13.08 -6.81 -2.04
C ILE A 213 12.43 -6.77 -3.42
N VAL A 214 11.82 -5.65 -3.79
CA VAL A 214 11.17 -5.46 -5.09
C VAL A 214 12.17 -5.62 -6.23
N GLU A 215 13.33 -4.98 -6.14
CA GLU A 215 14.39 -5.12 -7.14
C GLU A 215 14.86 -6.57 -7.29
N ALA A 216 15.04 -7.28 -6.17
CA ALA A 216 15.43 -8.68 -6.17
C ALA A 216 14.34 -9.58 -6.79
N MET A 217 13.06 -9.30 -6.54
CA MET A 217 11.94 -10.03 -7.13
C MET A 217 11.77 -9.75 -8.63
N MET A 218 12.12 -8.56 -9.12
CA MET A 218 11.97 -8.17 -10.53
C MET A 218 12.96 -8.89 -11.47
N GLY A 219 14.15 -9.16 -11.00
CA GLY A 219 15.23 -9.76 -11.81
C GLY A 219 15.77 -8.81 -12.90
N LYS A 220 16.97 -9.13 -13.42
CA LYS A 220 17.77 -8.26 -14.30
C LYS A 220 17.15 -7.89 -15.66
N LYS A 221 16.12 -8.60 -16.13
CA LYS A 221 15.57 -8.43 -17.49
C LYS A 221 14.54 -7.28 -17.64
N GLN A 222 14.13 -6.64 -16.56
CA GLN A 222 13.02 -5.67 -16.58
C GLN A 222 13.37 -4.28 -16.03
N TRP A 223 14.64 -3.97 -15.85
CA TRP A 223 15.11 -2.70 -15.31
C TRP A 223 14.87 -1.48 -16.25
N TRP A 224 14.72 -1.70 -17.55
CA TRP A 224 14.60 -0.65 -18.57
C TRP A 224 13.18 -0.09 -18.74
N THR A 225 12.15 -0.70 -18.15
CA THR A 225 10.78 -0.19 -18.22
C THR A 225 10.55 0.91 -17.20
N PRO A 226 10.04 2.10 -17.58
CA PRO A 226 9.85 3.20 -16.64
C PRO A 226 8.62 3.04 -15.75
N PHE A 227 7.79 2.01 -15.99
CA PHE A 227 6.54 1.82 -15.28
C PHE A 227 6.73 1.17 -13.91
N PRO A 228 6.08 1.69 -12.85
CA PRO A 228 6.09 1.06 -11.52
C PRO A 228 5.42 -0.31 -11.57
N LYS A 229 5.91 -1.26 -10.78
CA LYS A 229 5.46 -2.67 -10.77
C LYS A 229 4.88 -3.13 -9.45
N VAL A 230 5.01 -2.32 -8.42
CA VAL A 230 4.44 -2.53 -7.10
C VAL A 230 3.70 -1.28 -6.69
N ARG A 231 2.52 -1.48 -6.13
CA ARG A 231 1.77 -0.40 -5.47
C ARG A 231 2.13 -0.41 -4.00
N TYR A 232 2.56 0.75 -3.51
CA TYR A 232 2.81 0.99 -2.10
C TYR A 232 1.63 1.69 -1.44
N SER A 233 1.41 1.40 -0.18
CA SER A 233 0.43 2.10 0.65
C SER A 233 0.96 2.28 2.06
N GLU A 234 1.03 3.51 2.53
CA GLU A 234 1.31 3.84 3.92
C GLU A 234 0.04 3.73 4.79
N ARG A 235 -1.10 3.38 4.19
CA ARG A 235 -2.41 3.37 4.82
C ARG A 235 -2.90 1.96 5.12
N PRO A 236 -3.09 1.62 6.41
CA PRO A 236 -3.62 0.31 6.81
C PRO A 236 -5.04 0.04 6.32
N ASP A 237 -5.90 1.08 6.18
CA ASP A 237 -7.27 0.91 5.68
C ASP A 237 -7.30 0.52 4.18
N ALA A 238 -6.43 1.16 3.36
CA ALA A 238 -6.30 0.83 1.94
C ALA A 238 -5.71 -0.58 1.74
N ALA A 239 -4.66 -0.93 2.49
CA ALA A 239 -4.07 -2.27 2.46
C ALA A 239 -5.07 -3.35 2.90
N THR A 240 -5.87 -3.06 3.94
CA THR A 240 -6.96 -3.94 4.39
C THR A 240 -7.99 -4.20 3.29
N ALA A 241 -8.41 -3.16 2.58
CA ALA A 241 -9.37 -3.30 1.49
C ALA A 241 -8.84 -4.24 0.40
N CYS A 242 -7.57 -4.11 0.01
CA CYS A 242 -6.91 -5.00 -0.96
C CYS A 242 -6.87 -6.46 -0.47
N VAL A 243 -6.51 -6.70 0.79
CA VAL A 243 -6.54 -8.06 1.37
C VAL A 243 -7.97 -8.65 1.34
N MET A 244 -8.99 -7.83 1.62
CA MET A 244 -10.39 -8.26 1.57
C MET A 244 -10.87 -8.54 0.13
N GLU A 245 -10.25 -7.95 -0.89
CA GLU A 245 -10.49 -8.23 -2.31
C GLU A 245 -9.75 -9.48 -2.81
N GLY A 246 -8.79 -10.01 -2.04
CA GLY A 246 -8.02 -11.21 -2.34
C GLY A 246 -6.58 -10.97 -2.76
N ASP A 247 -6.11 -9.72 -2.66
CA ASP A 247 -4.71 -9.37 -2.89
C ASP A 247 -3.81 -9.84 -1.74
N ILE A 248 -2.53 -9.92 -2.01
CA ILE A 248 -1.48 -10.23 -1.05
C ILE A 248 -0.82 -8.92 -0.65
N VAL A 249 -0.85 -8.59 0.62
CA VAL A 249 -0.13 -7.44 1.18
C VAL A 249 1.16 -7.94 1.80
N VAL A 250 2.28 -7.33 1.43
CA VAL A 250 3.60 -7.67 1.93
C VAL A 250 4.09 -6.54 2.83
N LEU A 251 4.33 -6.86 4.09
CA LEU A 251 4.94 -5.98 5.07
C LEU A 251 6.42 -6.33 5.21
N VAL A 252 7.26 -5.32 5.31
CA VAL A 252 8.71 -5.48 5.49
C VAL A 252 9.12 -4.70 6.73
N ASP A 253 9.96 -5.30 7.56
CA ASP A 253 10.50 -4.61 8.74
C ASP A 253 11.32 -3.39 8.35
N ASN A 254 11.29 -2.36 9.19
CA ASN A 254 11.89 -1.04 8.93
C ASN A 254 11.31 -0.32 7.71
N SER A 255 10.03 -0.57 7.37
CA SER A 255 9.34 0.11 6.28
C SER A 255 7.95 0.60 6.70
N PRO A 256 7.66 1.91 6.56
CA PRO A 256 6.36 2.50 6.90
C PRO A 256 5.33 2.34 5.79
N ALA A 257 5.55 1.45 4.83
CA ALA A 257 4.62 1.20 3.73
C ALA A 257 4.46 -0.30 3.47
N ALA A 258 3.26 -0.68 3.05
CA ALA A 258 2.93 -2.02 2.61
C ALA A 258 3.00 -2.12 1.08
N MET A 259 3.53 -3.22 0.57
CA MET A 259 3.50 -3.57 -0.85
C MET A 259 2.24 -4.39 -1.15
N ILE A 260 1.53 -4.08 -2.21
CA ILE A 260 0.29 -4.75 -2.63
C ILE A 260 0.57 -5.53 -3.92
N LEU A 261 0.24 -6.81 -3.93
CA LEU A 261 0.44 -7.73 -5.05
C LEU A 261 -0.84 -8.56 -5.31
N PRO A 262 -1.22 -8.81 -6.58
CA PRO A 262 -0.59 -8.33 -7.81
C PRO A 262 -0.84 -6.85 -8.04
N THR A 263 -0.02 -6.20 -8.86
CA THR A 263 -0.20 -4.80 -9.22
C THR A 263 -0.36 -4.67 -10.74
N HIS A 264 -1.36 -3.91 -11.16
CA HIS A 264 -1.67 -3.61 -12.56
C HIS A 264 -1.54 -2.11 -12.81
N PHE A 265 -1.43 -1.73 -14.07
CA PHE A 265 -1.32 -0.32 -14.47
C PHE A 265 -2.42 0.58 -13.88
N PHE A 266 -3.65 0.09 -13.87
CA PHE A 266 -4.81 0.87 -13.41
C PHE A 266 -4.88 1.06 -11.89
N ASP A 267 -4.16 0.25 -11.11
CA ASP A 267 -4.11 0.37 -9.66
C ASP A 267 -3.40 1.66 -9.20
N PHE A 268 -2.49 2.17 -10.04
CA PHE A 268 -1.80 3.44 -9.79
C PHE A 268 -2.67 4.69 -10.06
N VAL A 269 -3.81 4.52 -10.72
CA VAL A 269 -4.76 5.61 -11.00
C VAL A 269 -5.84 5.73 -9.93
N GLN A 270 -6.00 4.69 -9.10
CA GLN A 270 -6.99 4.67 -8.01
C GLN A 270 -6.43 5.33 -6.75
N GLU A 271 -7.31 6.00 -6.01
CA GLU A 271 -6.98 6.67 -4.76
C GLU A 271 -8.00 6.35 -3.67
N ALA A 272 -7.54 6.27 -2.41
CA ALA A 272 -8.40 6.00 -1.27
C ALA A 272 -9.51 7.05 -1.08
N ASN A 273 -9.23 8.31 -1.42
CA ASN A 273 -10.19 9.40 -1.37
C ASN A 273 -11.47 9.14 -2.18
N ASP A 274 -11.38 8.39 -3.29
CA ASP A 274 -12.53 8.07 -4.14
C ASP A 274 -13.62 7.31 -3.37
N PHE A 275 -13.23 6.56 -2.33
CA PHE A 275 -14.15 5.76 -1.52
C PHE A 275 -14.81 6.55 -0.39
N TYR A 276 -14.24 7.66 0.02
CA TYR A 276 -14.79 8.51 1.08
C TYR A 276 -15.83 9.52 0.59
N PHE A 277 -15.89 9.77 -0.71
CA PHE A 277 -16.92 10.63 -1.33
C PHE A 277 -18.16 9.82 -1.76
N PRO A 278 -19.32 10.45 -2.01
CA PRO A 278 -20.47 9.79 -2.64
C PRO A 278 -20.08 9.13 -3.99
N PRO A 279 -20.73 8.03 -4.40
CA PRO A 279 -20.36 7.26 -5.59
C PRO A 279 -20.25 8.09 -6.88
N LEU A 280 -21.13 9.07 -7.06
CA LEU A 280 -21.10 9.97 -8.23
C LEU A 280 -19.84 10.83 -8.24
N ILE A 281 -19.48 11.43 -7.11
CA ILE A 281 -18.30 12.28 -6.98
C ILE A 281 -17.03 11.43 -7.13
N GLY A 282 -16.96 10.25 -6.49
CA GLY A 282 -15.83 9.35 -6.65
C GLY A 282 -15.64 8.91 -8.12
N THR A 283 -16.73 8.66 -8.85
CA THR A 283 -16.68 8.36 -10.29
C THR A 283 -16.15 9.54 -11.09
N TYR A 284 -16.63 10.75 -10.82
CA TYR A 284 -16.14 11.98 -11.46
C TYR A 284 -14.64 12.17 -11.25
N LEU A 285 -14.15 12.01 -10.00
CA LEU A 285 -12.73 12.15 -9.68
C LEU A 285 -11.85 11.11 -10.41
N ARG A 286 -12.31 9.87 -10.53
CA ARG A 286 -11.61 8.83 -11.31
C ARG A 286 -11.49 9.18 -12.79
N ILE A 287 -12.58 9.62 -13.41
CA ILE A 287 -12.58 10.03 -14.81
C ILE A 287 -11.68 11.24 -15.01
N LEU A 288 -11.81 12.25 -14.14
CA LEU A 288 -10.97 13.45 -14.18
C LEU A 288 -9.48 13.09 -14.10
N ARG A 289 -9.11 12.18 -13.21
CA ARG A 289 -7.73 11.74 -13.05
C ARG A 289 -7.19 11.05 -14.30
N ILE A 290 -7.98 10.19 -14.93
CA ILE A 290 -7.59 9.54 -16.21
C ILE A 290 -7.39 10.60 -17.31
N VAL A 291 -8.28 11.57 -17.41
CA VAL A 291 -8.14 12.69 -18.36
C VAL A 291 -6.87 13.49 -18.09
N VAL A 292 -6.60 13.83 -16.83
CA VAL A 292 -5.38 14.54 -16.42
C VAL A 292 -4.13 13.73 -16.78
N PHE A 293 -4.11 12.42 -16.57
CA PHE A 293 -3.01 11.54 -16.97
C PHE A 293 -2.74 11.62 -18.48
N LEU A 294 -3.77 11.51 -19.29
CA LEU A 294 -3.65 11.61 -20.74
C LEU A 294 -3.18 13.01 -21.18
N LEU A 295 -3.73 14.05 -20.56
CA LEU A 295 -3.33 15.43 -20.87
C LEU A 295 -1.86 15.66 -20.51
N THR A 296 -1.37 15.21 -19.36
CA THR A 296 0.04 15.39 -18.99
C THR A 296 1.01 14.75 -19.97
N MET A 297 0.60 13.67 -20.63
CA MET A 297 1.42 12.99 -21.63
C MET A 297 1.38 13.67 -23.00
N PHE A 298 0.19 14.10 -23.45
CA PHE A 298 -0.02 14.50 -24.84
C PHE A 298 -0.06 16.02 -25.07
N ILE A 299 -0.39 16.83 -24.06
CA ILE A 299 -0.68 18.25 -24.26
C ILE A 299 0.50 19.01 -24.91
N THR A 300 1.70 18.84 -24.39
CA THR A 300 2.88 19.54 -24.90
C THR A 300 3.37 19.01 -26.24
N PRO A 301 3.46 17.67 -26.53
CA PRO A 301 3.83 17.18 -27.86
C PRO A 301 2.81 17.54 -28.94
N VAL A 302 1.50 17.49 -28.63
CA VAL A 302 0.46 17.84 -29.59
C VAL A 302 0.45 19.34 -29.85
N TRP A 303 0.53 20.17 -28.81
CA TRP A 303 0.66 21.62 -28.97
C TRP A 303 1.90 21.98 -29.80
N PHE A 304 3.06 21.41 -29.49
CA PHE A 304 4.29 21.62 -30.27
C PHE A 304 4.12 21.25 -31.74
N LEU A 305 3.48 20.11 -32.02
CA LEU A 305 3.17 19.68 -33.38
C LEU A 305 2.29 20.68 -34.15
N LEU A 306 1.29 21.27 -33.46
CA LEU A 306 0.38 22.24 -34.08
C LEU A 306 1.07 23.57 -34.38
N VAL A 307 1.88 24.08 -33.44
CA VAL A 307 2.52 25.38 -33.54
C VAL A 307 3.76 25.38 -34.46
N LYS A 308 4.40 24.23 -34.64
CA LYS A 308 5.56 24.09 -35.51
C LYS A 308 5.27 24.46 -36.99
N ASP A 309 4.02 24.29 -37.41
CA ASP A 309 3.56 24.62 -38.77
C ASP A 309 2.34 25.57 -38.68
N PRO A 310 2.52 26.87 -39.01
CA PRO A 310 1.45 27.85 -38.93
C PRO A 310 0.19 27.51 -39.77
N SER A 311 0.34 26.69 -40.80
CA SER A 311 -0.79 26.23 -41.60
C SER A 311 -1.79 25.38 -40.83
N ARG A 312 -1.37 24.76 -39.71
CA ARG A 312 -2.18 23.88 -38.87
C ARG A 312 -3.00 24.62 -37.80
N THR A 313 -2.63 25.86 -37.51
CA THR A 313 -3.30 26.72 -36.51
C THR A 313 -4.42 27.56 -37.12
N GLN A 314 -4.73 27.40 -38.42
CA GLN A 314 -5.82 28.11 -39.08
C GLN A 314 -7.20 27.56 -38.67
N ALA A 315 -8.22 28.46 -38.72
CA ALA A 315 -9.64 28.16 -38.49
C ALA A 315 -10.00 27.69 -37.05
N GLY A 316 -9.91 28.60 -36.07
CA GLY A 316 -10.41 28.38 -34.70
C GLY A 316 -9.39 27.88 -33.69
N LEU A 317 -8.16 27.65 -34.11
CA LEU A 317 -7.04 27.29 -33.22
C LEU A 317 -6.00 28.42 -33.10
N GLU A 318 -6.34 29.64 -33.48
CA GLU A 318 -5.46 30.83 -33.46
C GLU A 318 -4.94 31.12 -32.05
N PHE A 319 -5.73 30.81 -31.02
CA PHE A 319 -5.34 30.99 -29.59
C PHE A 319 -4.16 30.09 -29.15
N LEU A 320 -3.81 29.06 -29.94
CA LEU A 320 -2.65 28.21 -29.68
C LEU A 320 -1.36 28.75 -30.30
N ALA A 321 -1.48 29.71 -31.24
CA ALA A 321 -0.36 30.30 -31.94
C ALA A 321 0.53 31.10 -30.99
N ILE A 322 1.81 31.22 -31.34
CA ILE A 322 2.77 32.03 -30.59
C ILE A 322 2.82 33.41 -31.22
N ASP A 323 2.51 34.43 -30.44
CA ASP A 323 2.52 35.83 -30.91
C ASP A 323 3.82 36.57 -30.61
N SER A 324 4.73 35.96 -29.82
CA SER A 324 5.99 36.57 -29.37
C SER A 324 7.17 36.10 -30.17
N ASP A 325 8.12 37.01 -30.45
CA ASP A 325 9.41 36.65 -31.01
C ASP A 325 10.26 35.85 -30.01
N TYR A 326 10.92 34.84 -30.48
CA TYR A 326 11.79 34.00 -29.67
C TYR A 326 13.12 33.68 -30.35
N SER A 327 14.22 33.66 -29.58
CA SER A 327 15.58 33.38 -30.06
C SER A 327 15.96 31.90 -29.96
N VAL A 328 15.32 31.17 -29.05
CA VAL A 328 15.58 29.74 -28.75
C VAL A 328 14.59 28.86 -29.49
N PRO A 329 14.98 27.80 -30.18
CA PRO A 329 14.03 26.88 -30.82
C PRO A 329 13.01 26.30 -29.82
N LEU A 330 11.72 26.20 -30.21
CA LEU A 330 10.63 25.85 -29.34
C LEU A 330 10.80 24.48 -28.64
N LEU A 331 11.35 23.48 -29.35
CA LEU A 331 11.70 22.20 -28.74
C LEU A 331 12.68 22.37 -27.57
N VAL A 332 13.70 23.20 -27.75
CA VAL A 332 14.69 23.45 -26.71
C VAL A 332 14.07 24.16 -25.51
N GLN A 333 13.15 25.10 -25.77
CA GLN A 333 12.40 25.77 -24.70
C GLN A 333 11.57 24.78 -23.88
N LEU A 334 10.84 23.85 -24.52
CA LEU A 334 10.05 22.82 -23.84
C LEU A 334 10.95 21.89 -23.00
N LEU A 335 12.09 21.44 -23.55
CA LEU A 335 13.03 20.59 -22.82
C LEU A 335 13.67 21.33 -21.64
N LEU A 336 14.01 22.63 -21.83
CA LEU A 336 14.54 23.47 -20.77
C LEU A 336 13.52 23.67 -19.63
N ALA A 337 12.26 23.93 -19.98
CA ALA A 337 11.19 24.10 -19.01
C ALA A 337 10.93 22.79 -18.22
N GLU A 338 10.96 21.61 -18.86
CA GLU A 338 10.94 20.31 -18.19
C GLU A 338 12.09 20.15 -17.20
N PHE A 339 13.29 20.52 -17.61
CA PHE A 339 14.48 20.47 -16.74
C PHE A 339 14.36 21.42 -15.54
N ILE A 340 13.84 22.62 -15.75
CA ILE A 340 13.61 23.61 -14.69
C ILE A 340 12.60 23.08 -13.66
N VAL A 341 11.49 22.47 -14.12
CA VAL A 341 10.49 21.87 -13.22
C VAL A 341 11.12 20.76 -12.38
N ASP A 342 11.99 19.91 -12.96
CA ASP A 342 12.70 18.89 -12.19
C ASP A 342 13.68 19.48 -11.18
N LEU A 343 14.42 20.48 -11.60
CA LEU A 343 15.36 21.17 -10.72
C LEU A 343 14.63 21.77 -9.50
N LEU A 344 13.46 22.39 -9.73
CA LEU A 344 12.64 22.91 -8.64
C LEU A 344 12.14 21.80 -7.71
N LYS A 345 11.72 20.65 -8.25
CA LYS A 345 11.31 19.49 -7.44
C LYS A 345 12.47 18.95 -6.61
N LEU A 346 13.63 18.76 -7.21
CA LEU A 346 14.83 18.29 -6.49
C LEU A 346 15.29 19.29 -5.42
N ALA A 347 15.22 20.59 -5.72
CA ALA A 347 15.54 21.63 -4.76
C ALA A 347 14.56 21.60 -3.57
N SER A 348 13.27 21.40 -3.82
CA SER A 348 12.26 21.34 -2.74
C SER A 348 12.45 20.14 -1.81
N LEU A 349 12.91 18.98 -2.32
CA LEU A 349 13.21 17.80 -1.50
C LEU A 349 14.39 18.01 -0.54
N ASN A 350 15.35 18.84 -0.93
CA ASN A 350 16.57 19.10 -0.16
C ASN A 350 16.49 20.39 0.69
N THR A 351 15.41 21.15 0.57
CA THR A 351 15.24 22.42 1.28
C THR A 351 14.43 22.18 2.57
N PRO A 352 14.89 22.68 3.73
CA PRO A 352 14.09 22.65 4.96
C PRO A 352 12.74 23.35 4.74
N ASP A 353 11.66 22.80 5.34
CA ASP A 353 10.27 23.26 5.16
C ASP A 353 10.08 24.77 5.36
N VAL A 354 10.84 25.37 6.27
CA VAL A 354 10.81 26.81 6.56
C VAL A 354 11.15 27.67 5.33
N PHE A 355 12.03 27.18 4.46
CA PHE A 355 12.50 27.91 3.26
C PHE A 355 11.82 27.45 1.97
N SER A 356 11.13 26.31 1.97
CA SER A 356 10.54 25.71 0.77
C SER A 356 9.60 26.67 0.03
N ASN A 357 8.72 27.38 0.74
CA ASN A 357 7.80 28.36 0.16
C ASN A 357 8.54 29.54 -0.47
N SER A 358 9.58 30.06 0.19
CA SER A 358 10.36 31.20 -0.31
C SER A 358 11.17 30.85 -1.55
N PHE A 359 11.77 29.66 -1.59
CA PHE A 359 12.50 29.17 -2.75
C PHE A 359 11.58 28.92 -3.96
N SER A 360 10.40 28.36 -3.74
CA SER A 360 9.41 28.14 -4.79
C SER A 360 8.95 29.47 -5.40
N MET A 361 8.72 30.48 -4.57
CA MET A 361 8.30 31.81 -5.01
C MET A 361 9.41 32.54 -5.78
N LEU A 362 10.65 32.50 -5.28
CA LEU A 362 11.82 33.05 -5.98
C LEU A 362 12.06 32.34 -7.31
N GLY A 363 11.98 31.01 -7.32
CA GLY A 363 12.14 30.23 -8.53
C GLY A 363 11.11 30.58 -9.60
N ALA A 364 9.84 30.71 -9.22
CA ALA A 364 8.78 31.10 -10.14
C ALA A 364 8.98 32.52 -10.70
N LEU A 365 9.35 33.48 -9.86
CA LEU A 365 9.55 34.87 -10.25
C LEU A 365 10.81 35.04 -11.12
N VAL A 366 11.95 34.49 -10.70
CA VAL A 366 13.22 34.65 -11.41
C VAL A 366 13.22 33.88 -12.73
N LEU A 367 12.75 32.63 -12.73
CA LEU A 367 12.75 31.80 -13.94
C LEU A 367 11.59 32.13 -14.89
N GLY A 368 10.44 32.59 -14.38
CA GLY A 368 9.30 32.97 -15.21
C GLY A 368 9.54 34.33 -15.89
N ASP A 369 9.55 35.41 -15.12
CA ASP A 369 9.58 36.76 -15.67
C ASP A 369 10.87 37.07 -16.43
N PHE A 370 12.03 36.73 -15.87
CA PHE A 370 13.31 37.03 -16.52
C PHE A 370 13.55 36.18 -17.76
N ALA A 371 13.14 34.92 -17.78
CA ALA A 371 13.30 34.06 -18.96
C ALA A 371 12.44 34.55 -20.14
N VAL A 372 11.25 35.07 -19.87
CA VAL A 372 10.38 35.68 -20.89
C VAL A 372 10.95 37.01 -21.36
N GLN A 373 11.36 37.91 -20.45
CA GLN A 373 11.98 39.18 -20.81
C GLN A 373 13.26 39.04 -21.62
N ALA A 374 14.02 37.96 -21.35
CA ALA A 374 15.24 37.62 -22.10
C ALA A 374 14.96 36.91 -23.44
N HIS A 375 13.71 36.71 -23.81
CA HIS A 375 13.27 35.93 -24.99
C HIS A 375 13.81 34.48 -25.06
N TRP A 376 14.11 33.91 -23.88
CA TRP A 376 14.55 32.51 -23.78
C TRP A 376 13.36 31.54 -23.78
N LEU A 377 12.27 31.93 -23.13
CA LEU A 377 11.02 31.17 -23.06
C LEU A 377 9.86 32.06 -23.51
N VAL A 378 8.94 31.48 -24.28
CA VAL A 378 7.68 32.16 -24.61
C VAL A 378 6.62 31.89 -23.52
N PRO A 379 5.68 32.84 -23.26
CA PRO A 379 4.66 32.69 -22.23
C PRO A 379 3.82 31.42 -22.40
N GLU A 380 3.55 30.98 -23.63
CA GLU A 380 2.75 29.81 -23.95
C GLU A 380 3.46 28.52 -23.46
N VAL A 381 4.77 28.40 -23.65
CA VAL A 381 5.56 27.28 -23.12
C VAL A 381 5.41 27.22 -21.60
N LEU A 382 5.55 28.34 -20.93
CA LEU A 382 5.40 28.38 -19.46
C LEU A 382 3.98 28.00 -19.01
N ALA A 383 2.95 28.46 -19.72
CA ALA A 383 1.57 28.13 -19.40
C ALA A 383 1.28 26.62 -19.51
N TYR A 384 1.71 25.97 -20.61
CA TYR A 384 1.54 24.52 -20.77
C TYR A 384 2.37 23.72 -19.77
N MET A 385 3.58 24.19 -19.48
CA MET A 385 4.44 23.51 -18.50
C MET A 385 3.96 23.70 -17.08
N ALA A 386 3.39 24.86 -16.73
CA ALA A 386 2.74 25.06 -15.44
C ALA A 386 1.53 24.12 -15.27
N PHE A 387 0.68 23.99 -16.31
CA PHE A 387 -0.41 23.01 -16.30
C PHE A 387 0.11 21.59 -16.04
N VAL A 388 1.13 21.16 -16.78
CA VAL A 388 1.74 19.82 -16.63
C VAL A 388 2.31 19.63 -15.24
N ALA A 389 3.00 20.64 -14.69
CA ALA A 389 3.55 20.58 -13.33
C ALA A 389 2.46 20.40 -12.26
N ILE A 390 1.38 21.21 -12.34
CA ILE A 390 0.23 21.10 -11.43
C ILE A 390 -0.46 19.73 -11.59
N ALA A 391 -0.68 19.29 -12.82
CA ALA A 391 -1.32 18.03 -13.13
C ALA A 391 -0.53 16.80 -12.61
N ASN A 392 0.80 16.89 -12.57
CA ASN A 392 1.66 15.86 -11.96
C ASN A 392 1.44 15.73 -10.46
N PHE A 393 1.15 16.84 -9.74
CA PHE A 393 0.84 16.77 -8.31
C PHE A 393 -0.56 16.21 -8.03
N ALA A 394 -1.46 16.24 -9.01
CA ALA A 394 -2.79 15.63 -8.90
C ALA A 394 -2.77 14.09 -9.10
N GLN A 395 -1.61 13.49 -9.39
CA GLN A 395 -1.47 12.07 -9.61
C GLN A 395 -1.21 11.32 -8.29
N PRO A 396 -1.89 10.17 -8.04
CA PRO A 396 -1.72 9.40 -6.81
C PRO A 396 -0.34 8.73 -6.68
N SER A 397 0.28 8.40 -7.82
CA SER A 397 1.59 7.75 -7.86
C SER A 397 2.64 8.66 -8.49
N TYR A 398 3.63 9.04 -7.68
CA TYR A 398 4.80 9.80 -8.16
C TYR A 398 5.60 9.03 -9.21
N GLU A 399 5.77 7.72 -9.04
CA GLU A 399 6.52 6.86 -9.96
C GLU A 399 5.87 6.82 -11.34
N LEU A 400 4.54 6.65 -11.38
CA LEU A 400 3.79 6.71 -12.64
C LEU A 400 3.88 8.10 -13.28
N GLY A 401 3.85 9.18 -12.48
CA GLY A 401 4.06 10.53 -12.94
C GLY A 401 5.40 10.72 -13.65
N TYR A 402 6.50 10.20 -13.09
CA TYR A 402 7.82 10.22 -13.74
C TYR A 402 7.87 9.33 -14.99
N ALA A 403 7.21 8.17 -14.98
CA ALA A 403 7.09 7.34 -16.19
C ALA A 403 6.42 8.12 -17.33
N PHE A 404 5.30 8.77 -17.07
CA PHE A 404 4.61 9.61 -18.08
C PHE A 404 5.45 10.80 -18.55
N LYS A 405 6.24 11.39 -17.66
CA LYS A 405 7.20 12.43 -18.02
C LYS A 405 8.24 11.92 -19.03
N LEU A 406 8.87 10.78 -18.75
CA LEU A 406 9.84 10.19 -19.68
C LEU A 406 9.20 9.88 -21.04
N LEU A 407 7.97 9.37 -21.05
CA LEU A 407 7.23 9.13 -22.28
C LEU A 407 6.90 10.43 -23.03
N ARG A 408 6.54 11.50 -22.33
CA ARG A 408 6.32 12.82 -22.91
C ARG A 408 7.60 13.39 -23.54
N LEU A 409 8.75 13.32 -22.83
CA LEU A 409 10.06 13.72 -23.38
C LEU A 409 10.39 12.95 -24.66
N MET A 410 10.17 11.64 -24.66
CA MET A 410 10.34 10.79 -25.84
C MET A 410 9.43 11.24 -26.98
N LEU A 411 8.14 11.52 -26.70
CA LEU A 411 7.20 12.03 -27.71
C LEU A 411 7.65 13.38 -28.27
N LEU A 412 8.09 14.31 -27.44
CA LEU A 412 8.61 15.61 -27.86
C LEU A 412 9.79 15.47 -28.82
N LEU A 413 10.73 14.56 -28.52
CA LEU A 413 11.88 14.29 -29.40
C LEU A 413 11.43 13.68 -30.73
N PHE A 414 10.49 12.74 -30.73
CA PHE A 414 9.96 12.13 -31.96
C PHE A 414 9.20 13.15 -32.81
N VAL A 415 8.35 13.97 -32.21
CA VAL A 415 7.63 15.05 -32.89
C VAL A 415 8.63 16.11 -33.42
N GLY A 416 9.66 16.44 -32.66
CA GLY A 416 10.71 17.34 -33.10
C GLY A 416 11.44 16.87 -34.34
N ALA A 417 11.72 15.58 -34.45
CA ALA A 417 12.47 14.97 -35.54
C ALA A 417 11.60 14.63 -36.77
N LEU A 418 10.38 14.09 -36.56
CA LEU A 418 9.57 13.46 -37.61
C LEU A 418 8.14 14.02 -37.72
N ASP A 419 7.85 15.13 -37.07
CA ASP A 419 6.53 15.79 -37.03
C ASP A 419 5.39 14.81 -36.63
N TRP A 420 4.30 14.76 -37.39
CA TRP A 420 3.15 13.92 -37.08
C TRP A 420 3.47 12.41 -37.18
N ILE A 421 4.42 12.02 -38.05
CA ILE A 421 4.92 10.65 -38.11
C ILE A 421 5.59 10.29 -36.79
N GLY A 422 6.35 11.23 -36.22
CA GLY A 422 6.98 11.09 -34.90
C GLY A 422 5.96 10.87 -33.76
N LEU A 423 4.84 11.60 -33.80
CA LEU A 423 3.77 11.40 -32.82
C LEU A 423 3.19 9.98 -32.92
N VAL A 424 2.87 9.51 -34.12
CA VAL A 424 2.32 8.17 -34.35
C VAL A 424 3.32 7.08 -33.92
N LEU A 425 4.57 7.20 -34.33
CA LEU A 425 5.62 6.25 -33.94
C LEU A 425 5.85 6.25 -32.43
N GLY A 426 5.86 7.41 -31.78
CA GLY A 426 5.97 7.53 -30.36
C GLY A 426 4.80 6.86 -29.61
N CYS A 427 3.57 7.03 -30.10
CA CYS A 427 2.41 6.32 -29.54
C CYS A 427 2.56 4.80 -29.69
N ILE A 428 3.02 4.31 -30.86
CA ILE A 428 3.27 2.87 -31.04
C ILE A 428 4.32 2.35 -30.05
N VAL A 429 5.39 3.09 -29.85
CA VAL A 429 6.44 2.74 -28.88
C VAL A 429 5.87 2.70 -27.47
N ILE A 430 5.04 3.68 -27.04
CA ILE A 430 4.40 3.70 -25.73
C ILE A 430 3.52 2.47 -25.53
N VAL A 431 2.67 2.16 -26.53
CA VAL A 431 1.80 0.97 -26.46
C VAL A 431 2.65 -0.31 -26.39
N ALA A 432 3.71 -0.41 -27.17
CA ALA A 432 4.65 -1.55 -27.13
C ALA A 432 5.33 -1.68 -25.78
N LEU A 433 5.80 -0.56 -25.18
CA LEU A 433 6.39 -0.54 -23.84
C LEU A 433 5.40 -1.02 -22.78
N LEU A 434 4.16 -0.52 -22.80
CA LEU A 434 3.10 -0.96 -21.88
C LEU A 434 2.76 -2.46 -22.05
N ALA A 435 2.64 -2.93 -23.30
CA ALA A 435 2.31 -4.32 -23.60
C ALA A 435 3.43 -5.30 -23.23
N THR A 436 4.69 -4.88 -23.30
CA THR A 436 5.85 -5.70 -22.94
C THR A 436 6.21 -5.65 -21.45
N THR A 437 5.68 -4.68 -20.71
CA THR A 437 5.87 -4.59 -19.26
C THR A 437 5.14 -5.75 -18.57
N LYS A 438 5.86 -6.48 -17.73
CA LYS A 438 5.30 -7.59 -16.95
C LYS A 438 5.19 -7.16 -15.48
N PRO A 439 4.08 -7.51 -14.79
CA PRO A 439 3.98 -7.33 -13.35
C PRO A 439 4.99 -8.24 -12.65
N ILE A 440 5.23 -8.01 -11.37
CA ILE A 440 6.10 -8.89 -10.57
C ILE A 440 5.48 -10.28 -10.48
N VAL A 441 4.19 -10.36 -10.19
CA VAL A 441 3.43 -11.61 -10.08
C VAL A 441 2.06 -11.45 -10.76
N GLY A 442 1.49 -12.56 -11.21
CA GLY A 442 0.11 -12.61 -11.69
C GLY A 442 -0.09 -12.34 -13.18
N LYS A 443 -1.28 -11.82 -13.51
CA LYS A 443 -1.74 -11.57 -14.89
C LYS A 443 -0.99 -10.40 -15.54
N GLY A 444 -1.24 -10.17 -16.85
CA GLY A 444 -0.57 -9.10 -17.58
C GLY A 444 -0.74 -7.71 -16.95
N TYR A 445 0.27 -6.85 -17.10
CA TYR A 445 0.33 -5.51 -16.52
C TYR A 445 -0.85 -4.60 -16.89
N LEU A 446 -1.41 -4.78 -18.09
CA LEU A 446 -2.57 -4.03 -18.61
C LEU A 446 -3.92 -4.64 -18.23
N TYR A 447 -3.98 -5.62 -17.34
CA TYR A 447 -5.28 -6.09 -16.85
C TYR A 447 -6.04 -4.93 -16.18
N PRO A 448 -7.38 -4.77 -16.39
CA PRO A 448 -8.33 -5.62 -17.13
C PRO A 448 -8.52 -5.30 -18.63
N LEU A 449 -7.64 -4.52 -19.23
CA LEU A 449 -7.71 -4.20 -20.65
C LEU A 449 -7.20 -5.36 -21.52
N CYS A 450 -6.13 -6.03 -21.08
CA CYS A 450 -5.54 -7.19 -21.74
C CYS A 450 -5.11 -8.25 -20.72
N PRO A 451 -5.82 -9.40 -20.62
CA PRO A 451 -7.05 -9.79 -21.33
C PRO A 451 -8.25 -8.92 -20.94
N LEU A 452 -9.17 -8.72 -21.90
CA LEU A 452 -10.30 -7.82 -21.69
C LEU A 452 -11.34 -8.41 -20.74
N ASP A 453 -11.48 -7.79 -19.57
CA ASP A 453 -12.56 -8.04 -18.61
C ASP A 453 -13.44 -6.78 -18.49
N LYS A 454 -14.59 -6.80 -19.18
CA LYS A 454 -15.52 -5.66 -19.22
C LYS A 454 -16.10 -5.31 -17.85
N LYS A 455 -16.31 -6.32 -16.97
CA LYS A 455 -16.87 -6.09 -15.63
C LYS A 455 -15.85 -5.40 -14.74
N ALA A 456 -14.61 -5.87 -14.72
CA ALA A 456 -13.51 -5.28 -13.99
C ALA A 456 -13.18 -3.87 -14.52
N LEU A 457 -13.16 -3.67 -15.85
CA LEU A 457 -12.93 -2.36 -16.45
C LEU A 457 -14.01 -1.34 -16.05
N LEU A 458 -15.29 -1.76 -16.06
CA LEU A 458 -16.39 -0.89 -15.63
C LEU A 458 -16.30 -0.55 -14.12
N ALA A 459 -15.92 -1.50 -13.28
CA ALA A 459 -15.73 -1.28 -11.84
C ALA A 459 -14.56 -0.33 -11.55
N LEU A 460 -13.56 -0.31 -12.42
CA LEU A 460 -12.43 0.61 -12.34
C LEU A 460 -12.85 2.06 -12.66
N LEU A 461 -13.72 2.26 -13.66
CA LEU A 461 -14.20 3.59 -14.08
C LEU A 461 -15.31 4.11 -13.18
N VAL A 462 -16.27 3.25 -12.83
CA VAL A 462 -17.48 3.62 -12.10
C VAL A 462 -17.45 3.04 -10.69
N ARG A 463 -17.45 3.92 -9.70
CA ARG A 463 -17.56 3.51 -8.31
C ARG A 463 -18.97 3.03 -8.02
N LYS A 464 -19.11 1.74 -7.67
CA LYS A 464 -20.37 1.18 -7.19
C LYS A 464 -20.53 1.45 -5.69
N PRO A 465 -21.77 1.63 -5.18
CA PRO A 465 -22.04 1.64 -3.75
C PRO A 465 -21.58 0.31 -3.12
N ILE A 466 -21.12 0.36 -1.89
CA ILE A 466 -20.78 -0.86 -1.13
C ILE A 466 -22.11 -1.60 -0.86
N SER A 467 -22.25 -2.80 -1.40
CA SER A 467 -23.37 -3.68 -1.17
C SER A 467 -22.87 -5.11 -0.94
N ARG A 468 -23.68 -5.94 -0.28
CA ARG A 468 -23.35 -7.34 0.04
C ARG A 468 -23.00 -8.17 -1.21
N ASP A 469 -23.52 -7.78 -2.38
CA ASP A 469 -23.28 -8.46 -3.67
C ASP A 469 -22.01 -7.98 -4.39
N ASN A 470 -21.33 -6.96 -3.86
CA ASN A 470 -20.12 -6.36 -4.45
C ASN A 470 -18.87 -6.54 -3.56
N THR A 471 -19.01 -7.22 -2.43
CA THR A 471 -17.95 -7.66 -1.50
C THR A 471 -17.92 -9.17 -1.47
#